data_f6dec74a051b71b1fef78188b1e0f4db
#
_entry.id   f6dec74a051b71b1fef78188b1e0f4db
#
_cell.length_a   1.000
_cell.length_b   1.000
_cell.length_c   1.000
_cell.angle_alpha   90.00
_cell.angle_beta   90.00
_cell.angle_gamma   90.00
#
_symmetry.space_group_name_H-M   'P 1'
#
loop_
_entity.id
_entity.type
_entity.pdbx_description
1 polymer ?
#
loop_
_entity_poly.entity_id
_entity_poly.type
_entity_poly.pdbx_seq_one_letter_code
_entity_poly.pdbx_strand_id
1 'polypeptide(L)'
;MTPNRVTFHRTVRRFASAAAGVLLAGLVLGAAPAQGAEGAAGLPEFDFSACPAVDELPAGADPGTWRCEVMHATGHLRMGAVDEPLTEPMRITFAEGRVDGEFRQVFGEMTAAPIRVAGTPLTLTPRYGGYSDFLSDDTRRGEFDIEFAIGSAHRLPALPSSGCSVGSDEDAVHLVLKDTDPTRVISKDPLVVAFGAQDAEFAAPGTSGCGPLSRALDRVLGLPSAAGANVFDMDVTVAIRPYAQTGPVE
;
A
#
# COMPACT_ATOMS: atom_id res chain seq x y z
N MET A 1 -51.23 -9.29 19.99
CA MET A 1 -50.92 -8.89 18.63
C MET A 1 -50.10 -10.01 18.00
N THR A 2 -50.68 -10.71 17.06
CA THR A 2 -50.29 -12.00 16.48
C THR A 2 -49.23 -11.84 15.38
N PRO A 3 -48.24 -12.72 15.25
CA PRO A 3 -47.29 -12.68 14.15
C PRO A 3 -47.81 -13.37 12.89
N ASN A 4 -47.65 -12.74 11.77
CA ASN A 4 -48.01 -13.21 10.42
C ASN A 4 -46.93 -14.21 9.92
N ARG A 5 -47.35 -15.47 9.67
CA ARG A 5 -46.56 -16.47 8.95
C ARG A 5 -46.79 -16.32 7.45
N VAL A 6 -45.70 -16.14 6.69
CA VAL A 6 -45.71 -16.24 5.24
C VAL A 6 -45.24 -17.63 4.83
N THR A 7 -46.13 -18.36 4.17
CA THR A 7 -45.92 -19.72 3.65
C THR A 7 -45.43 -19.63 2.21
N PHE A 8 -44.22 -20.15 1.92
CA PHE A 8 -43.73 -20.29 0.54
C PHE A 8 -44.11 -21.65 -0.04
N HIS A 9 -44.89 -21.65 -1.09
CA HIS A 9 -45.20 -22.83 -1.89
C HIS A 9 -44.06 -23.19 -2.84
N ARG A 10 -43.53 -24.41 -2.69
CA ARG A 10 -42.62 -25.06 -3.65
C ARG A 10 -43.44 -25.65 -4.79
N THR A 11 -43.18 -25.19 -6.02
CA THR A 11 -43.69 -25.85 -7.22
C THR A 11 -42.58 -26.71 -7.84
N VAL A 12 -42.77 -28.00 -7.79
CA VAL A 12 -41.93 -29.01 -8.45
C VAL A 12 -42.47 -29.19 -9.88
N ARG A 13 -41.66 -28.96 -10.89
CA ARG A 13 -41.91 -29.44 -12.25
C ARG A 13 -40.93 -30.53 -12.61
N ARG A 14 -41.45 -31.74 -12.71
CA ARG A 14 -40.82 -32.89 -13.37
C ARG A 14 -41.03 -32.79 -14.86
N PHE A 15 -39.98 -32.97 -15.66
CA PHE A 15 -40.05 -33.42 -17.02
C PHE A 15 -39.11 -34.59 -17.21
N ALA A 16 -39.70 -35.70 -17.61
CA ALA A 16 -39.05 -36.91 -18.05
C ALA A 16 -39.21 -37.00 -19.59
N SER A 17 -38.21 -37.54 -20.26
CA SER A 17 -38.22 -38.38 -21.47
C SER A 17 -36.85 -38.31 -22.12
N ALA A 18 -36.07 -39.29 -22.14
CA ALA A 18 -35.90 -40.52 -22.89
C ALA A 18 -35.66 -40.32 -24.40
N ALA A 19 -34.44 -40.68 -24.86
CA ALA A 19 -34.16 -41.52 -26.03
C ALA A 19 -32.64 -41.50 -26.33
N ALA A 20 -32.08 -42.58 -26.22
CA ALA A 20 -31.22 -43.50 -26.96
C ALA A 20 -30.52 -42.99 -28.22
N GLY A 21 -29.22 -43.28 -28.34
CA GLY A 21 -28.51 -43.23 -29.60
C GLY A 21 -26.97 -43.26 -29.53
N VAL A 22 -26.48 -44.48 -29.58
CA VAL A 22 -25.27 -44.93 -30.35
C VAL A 22 -23.87 -44.44 -29.98
N LEU A 23 -23.06 -45.42 -29.57
CA LEU A 23 -21.62 -45.54 -29.47
C LEU A 23 -20.82 -45.03 -30.69
N LEU A 24 -19.79 -44.25 -30.43
CA LEU A 24 -18.53 -44.29 -31.17
C LEU A 24 -17.39 -44.03 -30.26
N ALA A 25 -16.58 -45.07 -30.04
CA ALA A 25 -15.32 -45.02 -29.28
C ALA A 25 -14.28 -44.26 -30.10
N GLY A 26 -13.89 -43.10 -29.60
CA GLY A 26 -12.71 -42.39 -30.04
C GLY A 26 -11.82 -42.15 -28.83
N LEU A 27 -10.78 -42.96 -28.65
CA LEU A 27 -9.68 -42.72 -27.74
C LEU A 27 -8.88 -41.52 -28.24
N VAL A 28 -9.26 -40.33 -27.82
CA VAL A 28 -8.40 -39.16 -27.90
C VAL A 28 -7.65 -39.11 -26.58
N LEU A 29 -6.38 -39.51 -26.60
CA LEU A 29 -5.40 -39.14 -25.56
C LEU A 29 -5.29 -37.62 -25.54
N GLY A 30 -6.20 -36.98 -24.81
CA GLY A 30 -6.11 -35.58 -24.49
C GLY A 30 -4.95 -35.39 -23.52
N ALA A 31 -3.83 -34.88 -24.00
CA ALA A 31 -2.82 -34.28 -23.15
C ALA A 31 -3.54 -33.21 -22.35
N ALA A 32 -3.67 -33.39 -21.03
CA ALA A 32 -4.08 -32.37 -20.11
C ALA A 32 -3.14 -31.17 -20.32
N PRO A 33 -3.65 -29.95 -20.59
CA PRO A 33 -2.79 -28.80 -20.55
C PRO A 33 -2.20 -28.74 -19.15
N ALA A 34 -0.88 -28.81 -19.05
CA ALA A 34 -0.17 -28.44 -17.84
C ALA A 34 -0.70 -27.04 -17.50
N GLN A 35 -1.41 -26.91 -16.39
CA GLN A 35 -1.70 -25.62 -15.76
C GLN A 35 -0.35 -25.10 -15.27
N GLY A 36 0.42 -24.56 -16.23
CA GLY A 36 1.66 -23.87 -15.99
C GLY A 36 1.38 -22.64 -15.17
N ALA A 37 2.22 -22.43 -14.22
CA ALA A 37 2.39 -21.27 -13.35
C ALA A 37 2.01 -19.94 -14.03
N GLU A 38 0.77 -19.53 -13.95
CA GLU A 38 0.29 -18.18 -14.32
C GLU A 38 0.51 -17.15 -13.20
N GLY A 39 1.42 -17.41 -12.25
CA GLY A 39 1.61 -16.58 -11.07
C GLY A 39 2.74 -15.54 -11.12
N ALA A 40 3.66 -15.59 -12.09
CA ALA A 40 4.87 -14.75 -12.03
C ALA A 40 5.02 -13.73 -13.16
N ALA A 41 4.20 -13.76 -14.21
CA ALA A 41 4.30 -12.84 -15.32
C ALA A 41 3.52 -11.54 -15.01
N GLY A 42 4.23 -10.52 -14.49
CA GLY A 42 3.67 -9.19 -14.26
C GLY A 42 3.82 -8.63 -12.84
N LEU A 43 4.42 -9.36 -11.91
CA LEU A 43 4.74 -8.82 -10.58
C LEU A 43 5.90 -7.81 -10.68
N PRO A 44 5.87 -6.70 -9.92
CA PRO A 44 7.02 -5.82 -9.81
C PRO A 44 8.21 -6.57 -9.18
N GLU A 45 9.41 -6.12 -9.46
CA GLU A 45 10.61 -6.60 -8.77
C GLU A 45 10.63 -6.02 -7.35
N PHE A 46 10.74 -6.90 -6.35
CA PHE A 46 10.82 -6.52 -4.94
C PHE A 46 12.27 -6.60 -4.46
N ASP A 47 12.83 -5.44 -4.16
CA ASP A 47 14.19 -5.30 -3.63
C ASP A 47 14.17 -5.32 -2.09
N PHE A 48 14.73 -6.38 -1.51
CA PHE A 48 14.83 -6.58 -0.07
C PHE A 48 16.14 -6.02 0.52
N SER A 49 16.98 -5.34 -0.27
CA SER A 49 18.27 -4.82 0.19
C SER A 49 18.14 -3.74 1.28
N ALA A 50 17.01 -3.02 1.31
CA ALA A 50 16.69 -2.01 2.31
C ALA A 50 15.95 -2.57 3.54
N CYS A 51 15.87 -3.90 3.68
CA CYS A 51 15.37 -4.51 4.92
C CYS A 51 16.31 -4.16 6.09
N PRO A 52 15.77 -3.87 7.28
CA PRO A 52 16.58 -3.74 8.49
C PRO A 52 17.52 -4.93 8.64
N ALA A 53 18.78 -4.69 8.97
CA ALA A 53 19.73 -5.77 9.22
C ALA A 53 19.37 -6.55 10.51
N VAL A 54 19.87 -7.77 10.64
CA VAL A 54 19.53 -8.63 11.80
C VAL A 54 19.93 -7.98 13.13
N ASP A 55 21.01 -7.22 13.15
CA ASP A 55 21.50 -6.47 14.33
C ASP A 55 20.72 -5.18 14.61
N GLU A 56 19.85 -4.75 13.69
CA GLU A 56 18.91 -3.65 13.89
C GLU A 56 17.56 -4.12 14.47
N LEU A 57 17.33 -5.44 14.50
CA LEU A 57 16.13 -5.98 15.14
C LEU A 57 16.15 -5.74 16.64
N PRO A 58 14.98 -5.62 17.30
CA PRO A 58 14.92 -5.41 18.75
C PRO A 58 15.66 -6.48 19.55
N ALA A 59 16.24 -6.11 20.66
CA ALA A 59 16.90 -7.06 21.57
C ALA A 59 15.93 -8.19 21.96
N GLY A 60 16.35 -9.43 21.82
CA GLY A 60 15.53 -10.62 22.07
C GLY A 60 14.71 -11.09 20.85
N ALA A 61 14.80 -10.42 19.71
CA ALA A 61 14.21 -10.91 18.49
C ALA A 61 14.88 -12.22 18.02
N ASP A 62 14.06 -13.19 17.65
CA ASP A 62 14.53 -14.41 16.95
C ASP A 62 14.36 -14.19 15.43
N PRO A 63 15.45 -14.02 14.66
CA PRO A 63 15.36 -13.80 13.21
C PRO A 63 14.58 -14.90 12.46
N GLY A 64 14.53 -16.12 13.00
CA GLY A 64 13.73 -17.22 12.44
C GLY A 64 12.23 -16.99 12.48
N THR A 65 11.75 -16.09 13.32
CA THR A 65 10.33 -15.73 13.48
C THR A 65 9.99 -14.35 12.93
N TRP A 66 11.01 -13.61 12.48
CA TRP A 66 10.83 -12.29 11.85
C TRP A 66 10.79 -12.38 10.34
N ARG A 67 10.14 -11.42 9.74
CA ARG A 67 10.04 -11.29 8.28
C ARG A 67 10.30 -9.86 7.86
N CYS A 68 10.89 -9.69 6.69
CA CYS A 68 10.95 -8.41 6.01
C CYS A 68 9.83 -8.34 4.98
N GLU A 69 9.23 -7.17 4.89
CA GLU A 69 8.17 -6.84 3.95
C GLU A 69 8.61 -5.69 3.06
N VAL A 70 8.40 -5.87 1.75
CA VAL A 70 8.61 -4.82 0.75
C VAL A 70 7.26 -4.47 0.16
N MET A 71 6.80 -3.27 0.46
CA MET A 71 5.53 -2.74 0.01
C MET A 71 5.76 -1.83 -1.21
N HIS A 72 4.99 -2.03 -2.27
CA HIS A 72 4.84 -1.12 -3.40
C HIS A 72 3.41 -0.58 -3.40
N ALA A 73 3.27 0.74 -3.32
CA ALA A 73 1.99 1.42 -3.37
C ALA A 73 1.93 2.35 -4.57
N THR A 74 0.96 2.14 -5.45
CA THR A 74 0.53 3.08 -6.49
C THR A 74 -0.78 3.72 -6.06
N GLY A 75 -1.24 4.76 -6.74
CA GLY A 75 -2.52 5.35 -6.39
C GLY A 75 -2.63 6.82 -6.69
N HIS A 76 -3.44 7.52 -5.91
CA HIS A 76 -3.80 8.90 -6.15
C HIS A 76 -3.80 9.73 -4.86
N LEU A 77 -3.14 10.88 -4.90
CA LEU A 77 -3.11 11.84 -3.81
C LEU A 77 -4.00 13.05 -4.14
N ARG A 78 -5.01 13.30 -3.31
CA ARG A 78 -5.74 14.56 -3.28
C ARG A 78 -5.47 15.24 -1.93
N MET A 79 -4.80 16.39 -1.96
CA MET A 79 -4.39 17.12 -0.75
C MET A 79 -4.40 18.63 -1.03
N GLY A 80 -5.32 19.35 -0.40
CA GLY A 80 -5.53 20.76 -0.68
C GLY A 80 -5.90 21.00 -2.15
N ALA A 81 -5.05 21.72 -2.89
CA ALA A 81 -5.21 21.97 -4.33
C ALA A 81 -4.46 20.93 -5.21
N VAL A 82 -3.78 19.98 -4.61
CA VAL A 82 -3.08 18.89 -5.32
C VAL A 82 -4.09 17.77 -5.61
N ASP A 83 -4.13 17.29 -6.85
CA ASP A 83 -4.98 16.18 -7.30
C ASP A 83 -4.22 15.40 -8.37
N GLU A 84 -3.34 14.50 -7.94
CA GLU A 84 -2.32 13.90 -8.80
C GLU A 84 -2.12 12.40 -8.54
N PRO A 85 -1.90 11.58 -9.57
CA PRO A 85 -1.52 10.20 -9.40
C PRO A 85 -0.07 10.05 -8.92
N LEU A 86 0.23 8.97 -8.21
CA LEU A 86 1.59 8.49 -8.04
C LEU A 86 2.04 7.86 -9.37
N THR A 87 2.94 8.54 -10.07
CA THR A 87 3.42 8.10 -11.40
C THR A 87 4.33 6.89 -11.35
N GLU A 88 4.99 6.68 -10.22
CA GLU A 88 5.81 5.52 -9.91
C GLU A 88 5.42 4.98 -8.53
N PRO A 89 5.58 3.67 -8.27
CA PRO A 89 5.26 3.11 -6.96
C PRO A 89 6.09 3.75 -5.85
N MET A 90 5.43 4.16 -4.79
CA MET A 90 6.06 4.41 -3.50
C MET A 90 6.49 3.06 -2.93
N ARG A 91 7.73 2.94 -2.46
CA ARG A 91 8.27 1.74 -1.85
C ARG A 91 8.50 1.98 -0.36
N ILE A 92 8.06 1.02 0.45
CA ILE A 92 8.31 1.00 1.88
C ILE A 92 8.84 -0.37 2.25
N THR A 93 9.93 -0.42 3.03
CA THR A 93 10.48 -1.65 3.61
C THR A 93 10.39 -1.58 5.13
N PHE A 94 10.02 -2.68 5.74
CA PHE A 94 10.01 -2.82 7.19
C PHE A 94 10.18 -4.29 7.59
N ALA A 95 10.64 -4.49 8.81
CA ALA A 95 10.69 -5.79 9.43
C ALA A 95 9.60 -5.90 10.50
N GLU A 96 9.03 -7.09 10.64
CA GLU A 96 8.08 -7.33 11.72
C GLU A 96 8.21 -8.73 12.31
N GLY A 97 7.80 -8.85 13.55
CA GLY A 97 7.84 -10.09 14.30
C GLY A 97 7.35 -9.90 15.73
N ARG A 98 7.70 -10.84 16.59
CA ARG A 98 7.33 -10.76 18.01
C ARG A 98 8.57 -10.86 18.90
N VAL A 99 8.56 -10.08 19.97
CA VAL A 99 9.52 -10.16 21.08
C VAL A 99 8.70 -10.34 22.36
N ASP A 100 8.94 -11.39 23.10
CA ASP A 100 8.20 -11.74 24.33
C ASP A 100 6.66 -11.79 24.12
N GLY A 101 6.23 -12.20 22.91
CA GLY A 101 4.83 -12.29 22.54
C GLY A 101 4.20 -10.98 22.04
N GLU A 102 4.86 -9.85 22.22
CA GLU A 102 4.42 -8.55 21.72
C GLU A 102 4.84 -8.34 20.27
N PHE A 103 3.92 -7.82 19.46
CA PHE A 103 4.21 -7.43 18.08
C PHE A 103 5.15 -6.23 18.05
N ARG A 104 6.14 -6.29 17.18
CA ARG A 104 7.14 -5.23 16.97
C ARG A 104 7.40 -5.07 15.49
N GLN A 105 7.66 -3.84 15.09
CA GLN A 105 8.12 -3.48 13.76
C GLN A 105 9.39 -2.65 13.83
N VAL A 106 10.21 -2.76 12.79
CA VAL A 106 11.38 -1.91 12.55
C VAL A 106 11.23 -1.36 11.15
N PHE A 107 11.16 -0.04 11.04
CA PHE A 107 11.12 0.64 9.74
C PHE A 107 12.49 0.52 9.06
N GLY A 108 12.50 0.22 7.76
CA GLY A 108 13.70 0.20 6.94
C GLY A 108 13.84 1.49 6.15
N GLU A 109 13.22 1.55 4.98
CA GLU A 109 13.34 2.68 4.07
C GLU A 109 11.99 3.02 3.42
N MET A 110 11.79 4.29 3.11
CA MET A 110 10.73 4.75 2.22
C MET A 110 11.31 5.55 1.06
N THR A 111 10.97 5.15 -0.17
CA THR A 111 11.34 5.88 -1.39
C THR A 111 10.11 6.14 -2.25
N ALA A 112 10.05 7.31 -2.87
CA ALA A 112 8.99 7.69 -3.79
C ALA A 112 9.51 8.65 -4.87
N ALA A 113 8.92 8.58 -6.05
CA ALA A 113 9.17 9.55 -7.10
C ALA A 113 8.50 10.90 -6.78
N PRO A 114 9.05 12.02 -7.28
CA PRO A 114 8.41 13.31 -7.14
C PRO A 114 7.07 13.37 -7.88
N ILE A 115 6.00 13.72 -7.18
CA ILE A 115 4.67 13.99 -7.72
C ILE A 115 4.70 15.42 -8.30
N ARG A 116 4.35 15.59 -9.56
CA ARG A 116 4.28 16.90 -10.20
C ARG A 116 2.96 17.58 -9.82
N VAL A 117 3.02 18.84 -9.39
CA VAL A 117 1.81 19.62 -9.10
C VAL A 117 1.35 20.33 -10.36
N ALA A 118 0.20 19.94 -10.91
CA ALA A 118 -0.34 20.47 -12.16
C ALA A 118 -0.41 21.99 -12.17
N GLY A 119 -0.07 22.60 -13.31
CA GLY A 119 -0.11 24.06 -13.48
C GLY A 119 0.98 24.84 -12.74
N THR A 120 1.92 24.15 -12.09
CA THR A 120 3.03 24.76 -11.35
C THR A 120 4.37 24.11 -11.72
N PRO A 121 5.51 24.73 -11.41
CA PRO A 121 6.81 24.06 -11.51
C PRO A 121 7.14 23.19 -10.30
N LEU A 122 6.24 23.06 -9.32
CA LEU A 122 6.49 22.39 -8.05
C LEU A 122 6.40 20.86 -8.20
N THR A 123 7.12 20.19 -7.31
CA THR A 123 7.00 18.75 -7.06
C THR A 123 6.87 18.47 -5.58
N LEU A 124 6.14 17.43 -5.23
CA LEU A 124 6.01 16.90 -3.88
C LEU A 124 6.62 15.51 -3.86
N THR A 125 7.63 15.30 -3.04
CA THR A 125 8.25 13.96 -2.89
C THR A 125 7.87 13.39 -1.53
N PRO A 126 7.07 12.31 -1.49
CA PRO A 126 6.72 11.62 -0.25
C PRO A 126 7.98 11.13 0.48
N ARG A 127 8.03 11.30 1.80
CA ARG A 127 9.10 10.83 2.69
C ARG A 127 8.50 10.32 4.00
N TYR A 128 9.21 9.44 4.64
CA TYR A 128 8.84 8.95 5.97
C TYR A 128 8.86 10.08 7.00
N GLY A 129 7.78 10.23 7.75
CA GLY A 129 7.57 11.30 8.74
C GLY A 129 7.90 10.89 10.18
N GLY A 130 8.57 9.74 10.39
CA GLY A 130 9.10 9.35 11.71
C GLY A 130 8.27 8.32 12.48
N TYR A 131 7.03 8.03 12.08
CA TYR A 131 6.17 7.04 12.72
C TYR A 131 5.55 6.07 11.71
N SER A 132 5.46 4.78 12.08
CA SER A 132 4.68 3.79 11.35
C SER A 132 4.23 2.65 12.25
N ASP A 133 3.00 2.18 12.03
CA ASP A 133 2.42 0.96 12.59
C ASP A 133 1.58 0.28 11.52
N PHE A 134 2.12 -0.76 10.90
CA PHE A 134 1.43 -1.54 9.88
C PHE A 134 0.70 -2.76 10.45
N LEU A 135 0.49 -2.82 11.77
CA LEU A 135 -0.37 -3.83 12.38
C LEU A 135 -1.82 -3.60 11.93
N SER A 136 -2.31 -4.53 11.14
CA SER A 136 -3.68 -4.52 10.64
C SER A 136 -4.65 -5.07 11.69
N ASP A 137 -5.78 -4.41 11.88
CA ASP A 137 -6.89 -4.87 12.70
C ASP A 137 -8.23 -4.69 11.97
N ASP A 138 -9.37 -4.88 12.68
CA ASP A 138 -10.72 -4.77 12.08
C ASP A 138 -11.10 -3.33 11.70
N THR A 139 -10.33 -2.32 12.11
CA THR A 139 -10.64 -0.89 11.95
C THR A 139 -9.69 -0.17 11.02
N ARG A 140 -8.44 -0.64 10.92
CA ARG A 140 -7.39 -0.04 10.11
C ARG A 140 -6.49 -1.09 9.47
N ARG A 141 -5.93 -0.76 8.33
CA ARG A 141 -4.88 -1.55 7.65
C ARG A 141 -3.50 -1.26 8.22
N GLY A 142 -3.29 -0.07 8.73
CA GLY A 142 -2.08 0.46 9.31
C GLY A 142 -2.14 1.97 9.38
N GLU A 143 -1.13 2.57 9.99
CA GLU A 143 -0.98 4.02 10.05
C GLU A 143 0.49 4.41 9.94
N PHE A 144 0.76 5.57 9.38
CA PHE A 144 2.11 6.11 9.28
C PHE A 144 2.10 7.61 9.04
N ASP A 145 3.20 8.24 9.42
CA ASP A 145 3.44 9.64 9.17
C ASP A 145 4.22 9.82 7.86
N ILE A 146 3.81 10.81 7.09
CA ILE A 146 4.43 11.16 5.82
C ILE A 146 4.70 12.66 5.77
N GLU A 147 5.83 13.04 5.21
CA GLU A 147 6.13 14.39 4.79
C GLU A 147 6.20 14.46 3.27
N PHE A 148 5.84 15.61 2.71
CA PHE A 148 6.02 15.84 1.28
C PHE A 148 7.08 16.92 1.07
N ALA A 149 8.32 16.50 0.74
CA ALA A 149 9.37 17.44 0.41
C ALA A 149 9.02 18.24 -0.84
N ILE A 150 9.06 19.56 -0.73
CA ILE A 150 8.75 20.46 -1.84
C ILE A 150 10.00 20.69 -2.68
N GLY A 151 9.91 20.31 -3.94
CA GLY A 151 10.93 20.52 -4.96
C GLY A 151 10.40 21.31 -6.14
N SER A 152 11.21 21.39 -7.18
CA SER A 152 10.83 22.01 -8.44
C SER A 152 11.43 21.26 -9.62
N ALA A 153 10.61 21.04 -10.66
CA ALA A 153 11.07 20.48 -11.94
C ALA A 153 12.12 21.34 -12.65
N HIS A 154 12.14 22.63 -12.34
CA HIS A 154 13.15 23.59 -12.80
C HIS A 154 13.73 24.28 -11.58
N ARG A 155 15.07 24.52 -11.56
CA ARG A 155 15.69 25.25 -10.45
C ARG A 155 14.97 26.57 -10.20
N LEU A 156 14.25 26.65 -9.08
CA LEU A 156 13.72 27.90 -8.55
C LEU A 156 14.73 28.42 -7.52
N PRO A 157 15.49 29.50 -7.81
CA PRO A 157 16.56 29.98 -6.92
C PRO A 157 16.08 30.37 -5.52
N ALA A 158 14.78 30.61 -5.36
CA ALA A 158 14.18 31.02 -4.10
C ALA A 158 13.75 29.84 -3.21
N LEU A 159 13.63 28.61 -3.75
CA LEU A 159 13.33 27.45 -2.92
C LEU A 159 14.59 27.02 -2.15
N PRO A 160 14.50 26.78 -0.83
CA PRO A 160 15.59 26.17 -0.08
C PRO A 160 15.99 24.84 -0.72
N SER A 161 17.29 24.53 -0.70
CA SER A 161 17.82 23.28 -1.26
C SER A 161 17.42 22.05 -0.44
N SER A 162 16.97 22.24 0.79
CA SER A 162 16.52 21.18 1.71
C SER A 162 15.60 21.76 2.79
N GLY A 163 14.79 20.90 3.40
CA GLY A 163 13.99 21.24 4.57
C GLY A 163 12.69 22.00 4.30
N CYS A 164 12.32 22.22 3.03
CA CYS A 164 11.01 22.76 2.69
C CYS A 164 10.04 21.59 2.40
N SER A 165 9.00 21.45 3.20
CA SER A 165 8.04 20.34 3.11
C SER A 165 6.61 20.75 3.46
N VAL A 166 5.64 19.92 3.09
CA VAL A 166 4.33 19.86 3.74
C VAL A 166 4.48 18.85 4.88
N GLY A 167 4.19 19.28 6.09
CA GLY A 167 4.52 18.54 7.29
C GLY A 167 5.94 18.76 7.78
N SER A 168 6.21 18.27 8.96
CA SER A 168 7.51 18.26 9.66
C SER A 168 7.53 17.14 10.67
N ASP A 169 8.70 16.86 11.26
CA ASP A 169 8.83 15.88 12.36
C ASP A 169 7.86 16.14 13.52
N GLU A 170 7.45 17.40 13.75
CA GLU A 170 6.55 17.80 14.85
C GLU A 170 5.07 17.84 14.42
N ASP A 171 4.80 17.96 13.11
CA ASP A 171 3.45 18.09 12.55
C ASP A 171 3.41 17.42 11.17
N ALA A 172 3.63 16.12 11.15
CA ALA A 172 3.58 15.31 9.94
C ALA A 172 2.14 15.13 9.43
N VAL A 173 2.00 14.74 8.17
CA VAL A 173 0.72 14.26 7.66
C VAL A 173 0.51 12.85 8.18
N HIS A 174 -0.37 12.68 9.15
CA HIS A 174 -0.70 11.39 9.73
C HIS A 174 -1.78 10.69 8.91
N LEU A 175 -1.48 9.49 8.44
CA LEU A 175 -2.38 8.66 7.62
C LEU A 175 -2.85 7.45 8.42
N VAL A 176 -4.17 7.23 8.45
CA VAL A 176 -4.81 6.03 9.00
C VAL A 176 -5.50 5.29 7.86
N LEU A 177 -4.86 4.26 7.37
CA LEU A 177 -5.33 3.51 6.21
C LEU A 177 -6.48 2.58 6.56
N LYS A 178 -7.53 2.60 5.76
CA LYS A 178 -8.68 1.69 5.81
C LYS A 178 -8.73 0.86 4.53
N ASP A 179 -9.14 -0.39 4.63
CA ASP A 179 -9.29 -1.25 3.45
C ASP A 179 -10.35 -0.71 2.49
N THR A 180 -10.00 -0.65 1.21
CA THR A 180 -10.96 -0.45 0.10
C THR A 180 -11.23 -1.74 -0.63
N ASP A 181 -10.24 -2.65 -0.67
CA ASP A 181 -10.36 -3.99 -1.25
C ASP A 181 -9.79 -5.05 -0.29
N PRO A 182 -10.38 -6.27 -0.29
CA PRO A 182 -9.89 -7.35 0.56
C PRO A 182 -8.50 -7.82 0.12
N THR A 183 -7.68 -8.24 1.10
CA THR A 183 -6.37 -8.83 0.83
C THR A 183 -6.49 -10.10 0.00
N ARG A 184 -5.68 -10.19 -1.07
CA ARG A 184 -5.57 -11.33 -1.97
C ARG A 184 -4.13 -11.82 -2.03
N VAL A 185 -3.92 -13.14 -1.96
CA VAL A 185 -2.62 -13.73 -2.26
C VAL A 185 -2.48 -13.80 -3.78
N ILE A 186 -1.47 -13.12 -4.35
CA ILE A 186 -1.23 -13.08 -5.79
C ILE A 186 -0.02 -13.93 -6.21
N SER A 187 0.88 -14.27 -5.28
CA SER A 187 1.93 -15.27 -5.45
C SER A 187 2.19 -15.98 -4.13
N LYS A 188 2.62 -17.24 -4.19
CA LYS A 188 3.00 -18.01 -3.02
C LYS A 188 4.51 -18.22 -2.91
N ASP A 189 5.25 -18.01 -3.99
CA ASP A 189 6.70 -18.13 -4.05
C ASP A 189 7.26 -17.10 -5.06
N PRO A 190 7.81 -15.98 -4.57
CA PRO A 190 7.73 -15.49 -3.19
C PRO A 190 6.29 -15.21 -2.77
N LEU A 191 6.03 -15.19 -1.46
CA LEU A 191 4.72 -14.81 -0.96
C LEU A 191 4.49 -13.33 -1.27
N VAL A 192 3.46 -13.05 -2.07
CA VAL A 192 3.03 -11.69 -2.40
C VAL A 192 1.53 -11.56 -2.19
N VAL A 193 1.13 -10.53 -1.47
CA VAL A 193 -0.26 -10.16 -1.25
C VAL A 193 -0.57 -8.82 -1.90
N ALA A 194 -1.84 -8.59 -2.25
CA ALA A 194 -2.31 -7.31 -2.75
C ALA A 194 -3.61 -6.90 -2.05
N PHE A 195 -3.80 -5.60 -1.86
CA PHE A 195 -5.01 -5.02 -1.29
C PHE A 195 -5.13 -3.55 -1.72
N GLY A 196 -6.34 -2.99 -1.64
CA GLY A 196 -6.57 -1.55 -1.71
C GLY A 196 -6.65 -0.96 -0.32
N ALA A 197 -6.11 0.23 -0.14
CA ALA A 197 -6.17 0.97 1.11
C ALA A 197 -6.31 2.48 0.88
N GLN A 198 -7.02 3.16 1.77
CA GLN A 198 -7.30 4.59 1.64
C GLN A 198 -7.32 5.28 3.00
N ASP A 199 -6.82 6.52 3.04
CA ASP A 199 -7.23 7.49 4.06
C ASP A 199 -7.97 8.65 3.37
N ALA A 200 -9.21 8.90 3.77
CA ALA A 200 -10.04 10.00 3.29
C ALA A 200 -10.34 11.03 4.40
N GLU A 201 -9.68 10.92 5.55
CA GLU A 201 -9.97 11.71 6.74
C GLU A 201 -8.76 12.51 7.25
N PHE A 202 -7.58 12.35 6.65
CA PHE A 202 -6.38 13.05 7.13
C PHE A 202 -6.46 14.58 6.93
N ALA A 203 -5.77 15.30 7.82
CA ALA A 203 -5.50 16.73 7.67
C ALA A 203 -4.10 16.93 7.09
N ALA A 204 -3.92 17.96 6.27
CA ALA A 204 -2.60 18.35 5.80
C ALA A 204 -2.22 19.71 6.42
N PRO A 205 -1.09 19.78 7.14
CA PRO A 205 -0.61 21.03 7.71
C PRO A 205 -0.13 22.01 6.65
N GLY A 206 0.20 23.22 7.04
CA GLY A 206 0.89 24.17 6.18
C GLY A 206 2.33 23.74 5.88
N THR A 207 2.98 24.51 5.01
CA THR A 207 4.38 24.26 4.66
C THR A 207 5.33 24.64 5.79
N SER A 208 6.33 23.81 6.03
CA SER A 208 7.40 23.98 7.02
C SER A 208 8.77 24.15 6.35
N GLY A 209 9.69 24.88 6.99
CA GLY A 209 11.06 25.03 6.52
C GLY A 209 11.25 25.83 5.22
N CYS A 210 10.18 26.40 4.64
CA CYS A 210 10.23 27.09 3.35
C CYS A 210 10.58 28.59 3.47
N GLY A 211 10.81 29.08 4.68
CA GLY A 211 11.19 30.47 4.94
C GLY A 211 10.15 31.47 4.44
N PRO A 212 10.55 32.54 3.72
CA PRO A 212 9.60 33.57 3.29
C PRO A 212 8.60 33.09 2.24
N LEU A 213 8.82 31.94 1.64
CA LEU A 213 7.94 31.37 0.61
C LEU A 213 6.74 30.61 1.19
N SER A 214 6.74 30.23 2.47
CA SER A 214 5.70 29.38 3.08
C SER A 214 4.29 29.83 2.74
N ARG A 215 3.95 31.12 2.97
CA ARG A 215 2.60 31.64 2.66
C ARG A 215 2.22 31.57 1.18
N ALA A 216 3.20 31.70 0.29
CA ALA A 216 2.94 31.64 -1.14
C ALA A 216 2.72 30.19 -1.57
N LEU A 217 3.51 29.26 -1.04
CA LEU A 217 3.39 27.83 -1.26
C LEU A 217 2.06 27.31 -0.68
N ASP A 218 1.72 27.66 0.55
CA ASP A 218 0.44 27.30 1.17
C ASP A 218 -0.75 27.71 0.28
N ARG A 219 -0.72 28.94 -0.25
CA ARG A 219 -1.79 29.40 -1.14
C ARG A 219 -1.85 28.61 -2.45
N VAL A 220 -0.70 28.28 -3.04
CA VAL A 220 -0.63 27.50 -4.30
C VAL A 220 -1.08 26.06 -4.07
N LEU A 221 -0.68 25.47 -2.94
CA LEU A 221 -1.00 24.08 -2.59
C LEU A 221 -2.35 23.91 -1.89
N GLY A 222 -3.05 25.02 -1.55
CA GLY A 222 -4.32 24.98 -0.85
C GLY A 222 -4.20 24.49 0.61
N LEU A 223 -3.09 24.87 1.29
CA LEU A 223 -2.77 24.44 2.65
C LEU A 223 -2.91 25.56 3.68
N PRO A 224 -3.11 25.26 4.98
CA PRO A 224 -3.46 23.92 5.49
C PRO A 224 -4.81 23.43 4.98
N SER A 225 -4.97 22.13 4.86
CA SER A 225 -6.22 21.50 4.42
C SER A 225 -6.82 20.65 5.55
N ALA A 226 -8.13 20.84 5.79
CA ALA A 226 -8.81 20.21 6.90
C ALA A 226 -8.99 18.68 6.71
N ALA A 227 -9.14 17.96 7.82
CA ALA A 227 -9.53 16.56 7.83
C ALA A 227 -10.83 16.34 7.02
N GLY A 228 -10.87 15.27 6.24
CA GLY A 228 -11.99 14.95 5.34
C GLY A 228 -12.02 15.71 4.01
N ALA A 229 -11.09 16.66 3.80
CA ALA A 229 -10.93 17.34 2.51
C ALA A 229 -9.86 16.68 1.62
N ASN A 230 -9.12 15.73 2.16
CA ASN A 230 -8.00 15.07 1.53
C ASN A 230 -8.28 13.58 1.35
N VAL A 231 -7.63 12.96 0.37
CA VAL A 231 -7.71 11.52 0.13
C VAL A 231 -6.35 11.03 -0.34
N PHE A 232 -5.86 9.96 0.27
CA PHE A 232 -4.77 9.19 -0.27
C PHE A 232 -5.26 7.77 -0.53
N ASP A 233 -5.49 7.45 -1.80
CA ASP A 233 -5.98 6.17 -2.26
C ASP A 233 -4.83 5.36 -2.83
N MET A 234 -4.70 4.08 -2.44
CA MET A 234 -3.56 3.25 -2.79
C MET A 234 -3.95 1.83 -3.17
N ASP A 235 -3.38 1.37 -4.28
CA ASP A 235 -3.27 -0.03 -4.65
C ASP A 235 -1.91 -0.56 -4.17
N VAL A 236 -1.93 -1.52 -3.27
CA VAL A 236 -0.74 -1.99 -2.57
C VAL A 236 -0.44 -3.43 -2.92
N THR A 237 0.84 -3.72 -3.19
CA THR A 237 1.39 -5.08 -3.23
C THR A 237 2.51 -5.21 -2.21
N VAL A 238 2.52 -6.31 -1.46
CA VAL A 238 3.54 -6.57 -0.43
C VAL A 238 4.17 -7.92 -0.68
N ALA A 239 5.48 -7.93 -0.90
CA ALA A 239 6.26 -9.17 -0.90
C ALA A 239 6.84 -9.42 0.48
N ILE A 240 6.74 -10.65 0.94
CA ILE A 240 7.07 -11.07 2.30
C ILE A 240 8.16 -12.12 2.25
N ARG A 241 9.27 -11.92 3.00
CA ARG A 241 10.38 -12.86 3.10
C ARG A 241 10.80 -13.05 4.56
N PRO A 242 10.85 -14.31 5.06
CA PRO A 242 11.44 -14.59 6.37
C PRO A 242 12.94 -14.26 6.41
N TYR A 243 13.45 -13.76 7.53
CA TYR A 243 14.88 -13.47 7.71
C TYR A 243 15.77 -14.71 7.59
N ALA A 244 15.27 -15.90 7.94
CA ALA A 244 15.99 -17.15 7.75
C ALA A 244 16.33 -17.46 6.27
N GLN A 245 15.70 -16.76 5.31
CA GLN A 245 15.94 -16.89 3.87
C GLN A 245 16.72 -15.70 3.29
N THR A 246 17.06 -14.70 4.10
CA THR A 246 17.81 -13.51 3.69
C THR A 246 19.32 -13.66 3.88
N GLY A 247 19.85 -14.88 4.03
CA GLY A 247 21.28 -15.12 4.03
C GLY A 247 21.93 -14.49 2.78
N PRO A 248 23.21 -14.05 2.87
CA PRO A 248 23.89 -13.42 1.75
C PRO A 248 23.78 -14.32 0.53
N VAL A 249 23.32 -13.76 -0.59
CA VAL A 249 23.42 -14.40 -1.89
C VAL A 249 24.91 -14.39 -2.22
N GLU A 250 25.59 -15.56 -2.06
CA GLU A 250 26.97 -15.73 -2.49
C GLU A 250 27.11 -15.55 -4.02
#